data_641ccd0c260eadc0383a914232ddf79f
#
_entry.id   641ccd0c260eadc0383a914232ddf79f
#
_cell.length_a   1.000
_cell.length_b   1.000
_cell.length_c   1.000
_cell.angle_alpha   90.00
_cell.angle_beta   90.00
_cell.angle_gamma   90.00
#
_symmetry.space_group_name_H-M   'P 1'
#
loop_
_entity.id
_entity.type
_entity.pdbx_description
1 polymer ?
#
loop_
_entity_poly.entity_id
_entity_poly.type
_entity_poly.pdbx_seq_one_letter_code
_entity_poly.pdbx_strand_id
1 'polypeptide(L)'
;MVKNGYDKAFAAANVSVTSGLAIVIPPSIAFIVYGGIADASVPALFAAGILPGLLVAGFLMLTVYLISEKRGYRGLPRQESTWLVFKDAIWGVMTPVIILGGIYGGIFTPTEAAAVAIFYGLFVGTFIYKTFNSWDKLLHVLFESVKATAVIMFVVTCAGLFAWVASTVGLVER
;
A
#
# COMPACT_ATOMS: atom_id res chain seq x y z
N MET A 1 -8.27 -4.21 17.56
CA MET A 1 -7.63 -5.31 18.28
C MET A 1 -7.64 -5.09 19.80
N VAL A 2 -6.99 -4.04 20.34
CA VAL A 2 -6.89 -3.82 21.80
C VAL A 2 -8.26 -3.73 22.50
N LYS A 3 -9.24 -3.02 21.93
CA LYS A 3 -10.63 -2.94 22.45
C LYS A 3 -11.34 -4.31 22.49
N ASN A 4 -10.84 -5.29 21.76
CA ASN A 4 -11.40 -6.65 21.65
C ASN A 4 -10.58 -7.69 22.44
N GLY A 5 -9.78 -7.24 23.42
CA GLY A 5 -9.05 -8.13 24.31
C GLY A 5 -7.70 -8.63 23.80
N TYR A 6 -7.21 -8.12 22.68
CA TYR A 6 -5.87 -8.44 22.21
C TYR A 6 -4.80 -7.68 23.00
N ASP A 7 -3.70 -8.33 23.31
CA ASP A 7 -2.54 -7.70 23.94
C ASP A 7 -2.00 -6.55 23.08
N LYS A 8 -1.60 -5.44 23.74
CA LYS A 8 -1.14 -4.23 23.05
C LYS A 8 0.12 -4.47 22.22
N ALA A 9 1.07 -5.22 22.77
CA ALA A 9 2.32 -5.53 22.10
C ALA A 9 2.09 -6.41 20.88
N PHE A 10 1.22 -7.42 21.00
CA PHE A 10 0.82 -8.25 19.87
C PHE A 10 0.09 -7.47 18.78
N ALA A 11 -0.83 -6.59 19.15
CA ALA A 11 -1.54 -5.75 18.21
C ALA A 11 -0.60 -4.80 17.46
N ALA A 12 0.34 -4.15 18.19
CA ALA A 12 1.34 -3.27 17.60
C ALA A 12 2.29 -4.04 16.67
N ALA A 13 2.81 -5.19 17.10
CA ALA A 13 3.69 -6.03 16.29
C ALA A 13 3.00 -6.48 14.99
N ASN A 14 1.73 -6.92 15.09
CA ASN A 14 0.97 -7.35 13.93
C ASN A 14 0.80 -6.22 12.91
N VAL A 15 0.41 -5.02 13.36
CA VAL A 15 0.27 -3.85 12.49
C VAL A 15 1.61 -3.46 11.87
N SER A 16 2.71 -3.45 12.64
CA SER A 16 4.04 -3.09 12.14
C SER A 16 4.55 -4.06 11.07
N VAL A 17 4.39 -5.37 11.30
CA VAL A 17 4.86 -6.38 10.34
C VAL A 17 3.99 -6.40 9.09
N THR A 18 2.67 -6.29 9.23
CA THR A 18 1.76 -6.29 8.08
C THR A 18 1.88 -5.01 7.23
N SER A 19 2.29 -3.88 7.82
CA SER A 19 2.56 -2.66 7.05
C SER A 19 3.72 -2.84 6.05
N GLY A 20 4.67 -3.74 6.35
CA GLY A 20 5.74 -4.11 5.42
C GLY A 20 5.24 -4.78 4.13
N LEU A 21 4.07 -5.42 4.14
CA LEU A 21 3.48 -5.99 2.93
C LEU A 21 3.12 -4.95 1.88
N ALA A 22 2.80 -3.73 2.30
CA ALA A 22 2.49 -2.63 1.38
C ALA A 22 3.68 -2.23 0.49
N ILE A 23 4.90 -2.60 0.89
CA ILE A 23 6.11 -2.36 0.11
C ILE A 23 6.28 -3.42 -0.99
N VAL A 24 5.80 -4.65 -0.76
CA VAL A 24 6.01 -5.80 -1.65
C VAL A 24 4.81 -6.06 -2.56
N ILE A 25 3.58 -5.90 -2.05
CA ILE A 25 2.36 -6.16 -2.83
C ILE A 25 2.04 -4.95 -3.72
N PRO A 26 1.95 -5.12 -5.06
CA PRO A 26 1.61 -4.03 -5.95
C PRO A 26 0.16 -3.53 -5.78
N PRO A 27 -0.08 -2.23 -6.07
CA PRO A 27 0.90 -1.21 -6.48
C PRO A 27 1.79 -0.73 -5.33
N SER A 28 3.09 -0.64 -5.56
CA SER A 28 4.09 -0.30 -4.54
C SER A 28 4.92 0.92 -4.94
N ILE A 29 5.01 1.90 -4.06
CA ILE A 29 5.86 3.10 -4.26
C ILE A 29 7.33 2.71 -4.37
N ALA A 30 7.79 1.73 -3.58
CA ALA A 30 9.18 1.27 -3.61
C ALA A 30 9.57 0.71 -4.98
N PHE A 31 8.70 -0.04 -5.64
CA PHE A 31 8.95 -0.55 -7.00
C PHE A 31 8.94 0.56 -8.06
N ILE A 32 8.10 1.59 -7.89
CA ILE A 32 8.11 2.75 -8.79
C ILE A 32 9.43 3.51 -8.68
N VAL A 33 9.86 3.80 -7.44
CA VAL A 33 11.12 4.50 -7.16
C VAL A 33 12.32 3.68 -7.67
N TYR A 34 12.36 2.38 -7.37
CA TYR A 34 13.41 1.49 -7.84
C TYR A 34 13.45 1.43 -9.37
N GLY A 35 12.29 1.30 -10.02
CA GLY A 35 12.20 1.28 -11.48
C GLY A 35 12.75 2.55 -12.12
N GLY A 36 12.49 3.72 -11.50
CA GLY A 36 13.01 5.00 -11.97
C GLY A 36 14.52 5.18 -11.78
N ILE A 37 15.10 4.62 -10.70
CA ILE A 37 16.56 4.72 -10.44
C ILE A 37 17.35 3.68 -11.22
N ALA A 38 16.82 2.45 -11.32
CA ALA A 38 17.49 1.31 -11.95
C ALA A 38 17.16 1.13 -13.43
N ASP A 39 16.36 2.05 -14.02
CA ASP A 39 15.84 1.97 -15.39
C ASP A 39 15.15 0.63 -15.70
N ALA A 40 14.43 0.11 -14.68
CA ALA A 40 13.73 -1.16 -14.74
C ALA A 40 12.22 -0.97 -15.00
N SER A 41 11.62 -1.89 -15.73
CA SER A 41 10.18 -1.86 -16.02
C SER A 41 9.33 -1.97 -14.75
N VAL A 42 8.61 -0.92 -14.39
CA VAL A 42 7.70 -0.90 -13.22
C VAL A 42 6.61 -1.98 -13.33
N PRO A 43 5.96 -2.20 -14.50
CA PRO A 43 5.02 -3.32 -14.65
C PRO A 43 5.65 -4.69 -14.38
N ALA A 44 6.89 -4.92 -14.82
CA ALA A 44 7.60 -6.17 -14.55
C ALA A 44 7.93 -6.34 -13.07
N LEU A 45 8.34 -5.26 -12.39
CA LEU A 45 8.57 -5.26 -10.94
C LEU A 45 7.30 -5.54 -10.16
N PHE A 46 6.17 -4.98 -10.57
CA PHE A 46 4.86 -5.28 -9.98
C PHE A 46 4.51 -6.76 -10.14
N ALA A 47 4.66 -7.32 -11.35
CA ALA A 47 4.41 -8.74 -11.58
C ALA A 47 5.31 -9.64 -10.72
N ALA A 48 6.59 -9.31 -10.61
CA ALA A 48 7.56 -10.03 -9.77
C ALA A 48 7.21 -9.97 -8.27
N GLY A 49 6.58 -8.88 -7.81
CA GLY A 49 6.19 -8.69 -6.40
C GLY A 49 4.96 -9.49 -5.95
N ILE A 50 4.10 -9.92 -6.87
CA ILE A 50 2.85 -10.62 -6.52
C ILE A 50 3.13 -11.92 -5.77
N LEU A 51 3.96 -12.79 -6.33
CA LEU A 51 4.21 -14.11 -5.74
C LEU A 51 4.91 -14.02 -4.38
N PRO A 52 6.03 -13.28 -4.22
CA PRO A 52 6.66 -13.08 -2.91
C PRO A 52 5.71 -12.41 -1.91
N GLY A 53 4.94 -11.43 -2.35
CA GLY A 53 3.97 -10.74 -1.50
C GLY A 53 2.89 -11.68 -0.94
N LEU A 54 2.34 -12.54 -1.79
CA LEU A 54 1.35 -13.56 -1.39
C LEU A 54 1.96 -14.60 -0.44
N LEU A 55 3.20 -15.02 -0.67
CA LEU A 55 3.91 -15.96 0.22
C LEU A 55 4.11 -15.34 1.60
N VAL A 56 4.63 -14.11 1.67
CA VAL A 56 4.81 -13.40 2.94
C VAL A 56 3.47 -13.19 3.65
N ALA A 57 2.43 -12.79 2.93
CA ALA A 57 1.08 -12.64 3.49
C ALA A 57 0.56 -13.96 4.07
N GLY A 58 0.74 -15.07 3.36
CA GLY A 58 0.36 -16.40 3.81
C GLY A 58 1.06 -16.83 5.10
N PHE A 59 2.39 -16.64 5.18
CA PHE A 59 3.16 -16.93 6.38
C PHE A 59 2.77 -16.03 7.55
N LEU A 60 2.51 -14.76 7.31
CA LEU A 60 2.03 -13.84 8.35
C LEU A 60 0.65 -14.24 8.86
N MET A 61 -0.28 -14.56 7.96
CA MET A 61 -1.60 -15.05 8.35
C MET A 61 -1.52 -16.33 9.19
N LEU A 62 -0.69 -17.28 8.78
CA LEU A 62 -0.47 -18.52 9.52
C LEU A 62 0.11 -18.24 10.92
N THR A 63 1.13 -17.37 11.00
CA THR A 63 1.77 -17.00 12.27
C THR A 63 0.76 -16.33 13.22
N VAL A 64 -0.01 -15.37 12.71
CA VAL A 64 -1.04 -14.67 13.50
C VAL A 64 -2.14 -15.64 13.95
N TYR A 65 -2.55 -16.57 13.09
CA TYR A 65 -3.53 -17.59 13.42
C TYR A 65 -3.04 -18.49 14.56
N LEU A 66 -1.84 -19.06 14.44
CA LEU A 66 -1.27 -19.95 15.45
C LEU A 66 -1.08 -19.26 16.81
N ILE A 67 -0.60 -18.01 16.80
CA ILE A 67 -0.44 -17.24 18.04
C ILE A 67 -1.79 -16.89 18.66
N SER A 68 -2.76 -16.51 17.84
CA SER A 68 -4.11 -16.16 18.32
C SER A 68 -4.81 -17.36 18.93
N GLU A 69 -4.71 -18.54 18.33
CA GLU A 69 -5.26 -19.78 18.85
C GLU A 69 -4.60 -20.15 20.20
N LYS A 70 -3.26 -20.11 20.27
CA LYS A 70 -2.51 -20.40 21.49
C LYS A 70 -2.82 -19.43 22.64
N ARG A 71 -3.10 -18.17 22.35
CA ARG A 71 -3.45 -17.13 23.33
C ARG A 71 -4.94 -17.03 23.62
N GLY A 72 -5.78 -17.84 22.97
CA GLY A 72 -7.23 -17.84 23.16
C GLY A 72 -7.93 -16.59 22.65
N TYR A 73 -7.30 -15.86 21.72
CA TYR A 73 -7.94 -14.69 21.10
C TYR A 73 -9.06 -15.17 20.18
N ARG A 74 -10.27 -14.70 20.46
CA ARG A 74 -11.45 -15.04 19.67
C ARG A 74 -11.92 -13.82 18.89
N GLY A 75 -12.34 -14.05 17.64
CA GLY A 75 -13.00 -13.02 16.84
C GLY A 75 -14.33 -12.61 17.48
N LEU A 76 -14.75 -11.38 17.23
CA LEU A 76 -16.09 -10.95 17.60
C LEU A 76 -17.14 -11.73 16.79
N PRO A 77 -18.32 -12.00 17.38
CA PRO A 77 -19.43 -12.54 16.62
C PRO A 77 -19.76 -11.60 15.46
N ARG A 78 -20.03 -12.19 14.32
CA ARG A 78 -20.30 -11.47 13.07
C ARG A 78 -21.62 -10.70 13.21
N GLN A 79 -21.57 -9.38 13.15
CA GLN A 79 -22.73 -8.52 13.28
C GLN A 79 -23.44 -8.24 11.95
N GLU A 80 -22.71 -8.33 10.83
CA GLU A 80 -23.23 -8.00 9.50
C GLU A 80 -23.02 -9.13 8.49
N SER A 81 -23.88 -9.18 7.48
CA SER A 81 -23.72 -10.14 6.37
C SER A 81 -22.47 -9.82 5.56
N THR A 82 -21.68 -10.86 5.19
CA THR A 82 -20.49 -10.70 4.33
C THR A 82 -20.82 -10.00 3.04
N TRP A 83 -22.01 -10.24 2.49
CA TRP A 83 -22.42 -9.65 1.23
C TRP A 83 -22.60 -8.14 1.32
N LEU A 84 -23.17 -7.64 2.43
CA LEU A 84 -23.30 -6.20 2.66
C LEU A 84 -21.93 -5.54 2.80
N VAL A 85 -21.05 -6.11 3.63
CA VAL A 85 -19.69 -5.60 3.82
C VAL A 85 -18.90 -5.61 2.50
N PHE A 86 -19.02 -6.68 1.70
CA PHE A 86 -18.38 -6.76 0.39
C PHE A 86 -18.91 -5.68 -0.57
N LYS A 87 -20.22 -5.46 -0.59
CA LYS A 87 -20.84 -4.45 -1.43
C LYS A 87 -20.40 -3.03 -1.08
N ASP A 88 -20.20 -2.75 0.20
CA ASP A 88 -19.69 -1.46 0.65
C ASP A 88 -18.20 -1.29 0.37
N ALA A 89 -17.42 -2.38 0.44
CA ALA A 89 -15.98 -2.36 0.19
C ALA A 89 -15.61 -2.39 -1.30
N ILE A 90 -16.53 -2.77 -2.20
CA ILE A 90 -16.23 -3.00 -3.62
C ILE A 90 -15.57 -1.81 -4.29
N TRP A 91 -16.02 -0.59 -3.96
CA TRP A 91 -15.47 0.64 -4.53
C TRP A 91 -14.01 0.87 -4.13
N GLY A 92 -13.64 0.53 -2.91
CA GLY A 92 -12.24 0.57 -2.47
C GLY A 92 -11.38 -0.50 -3.15
N VAL A 93 -11.92 -1.72 -3.26
CA VAL A 93 -11.24 -2.86 -3.91
C VAL A 93 -11.03 -2.62 -5.40
N MET A 94 -11.90 -1.84 -6.05
CA MET A 94 -11.75 -1.50 -7.46
C MET A 94 -10.52 -0.63 -7.75
N THR A 95 -10.00 0.13 -6.78
CA THR A 95 -8.81 0.98 -6.99
C THR A 95 -7.59 0.18 -7.47
N PRO A 96 -7.11 -0.85 -6.76
CA PRO A 96 -6.00 -1.66 -7.25
C PRO A 96 -6.34 -2.42 -8.55
N VAL A 97 -7.60 -2.81 -8.76
CA VAL A 97 -8.02 -3.46 -10.01
C VAL A 97 -7.91 -2.51 -11.20
N ILE A 98 -8.30 -1.25 -11.05
CA ILE A 98 -8.18 -0.23 -12.10
C ILE A 98 -6.70 0.05 -12.40
N ILE A 99 -5.87 0.22 -11.37
CA ILE A 99 -4.45 0.52 -11.54
C ILE A 99 -3.75 -0.65 -12.24
N LEU A 100 -3.81 -1.84 -11.66
CA LEU A 100 -3.10 -3.00 -12.20
C LEU A 100 -3.69 -3.49 -13.51
N GLY A 101 -5.01 -3.50 -13.63
CA GLY A 101 -5.71 -3.86 -14.86
C GLY A 101 -5.38 -2.92 -16.02
N GLY A 102 -5.31 -1.62 -15.77
CA GLY A 102 -4.93 -0.63 -16.77
C GLY A 102 -3.46 -0.74 -17.20
N ILE A 103 -2.55 -0.98 -16.24
CA ILE A 103 -1.12 -1.16 -16.51
C ILE A 103 -0.87 -2.47 -17.28
N TYR A 104 -1.38 -3.60 -16.81
CA TYR A 104 -1.17 -4.89 -17.47
C TYR A 104 -1.95 -5.05 -18.76
N GLY A 105 -3.09 -4.35 -18.88
CA GLY A 105 -3.84 -4.25 -20.14
C GLY A 105 -3.16 -3.36 -21.19
N GLY A 106 -2.04 -2.68 -20.86
CA GLY A 106 -1.34 -1.80 -21.77
C GLY A 106 -2.09 -0.50 -22.07
N ILE A 107 -3.12 -0.17 -21.28
CA ILE A 107 -3.96 1.03 -21.48
C ILE A 107 -3.27 2.24 -20.86
N PHE A 108 -2.61 2.07 -19.73
CA PHE A 108 -1.98 3.13 -18.96
C PHE A 108 -0.53 2.82 -18.63
N THR A 109 0.30 3.85 -18.65
CA THR A 109 1.59 3.84 -17.96
C THR A 109 1.36 3.91 -16.44
N PRO A 110 2.32 3.53 -15.58
CA PRO A 110 2.19 3.65 -14.13
C PRO A 110 1.82 5.08 -13.66
N THR A 111 2.34 6.10 -14.33
CA THR A 111 2.05 7.52 -14.03
C THR A 111 0.61 7.88 -14.38
N GLU A 112 0.13 7.45 -15.54
CA GLU A 112 -1.26 7.66 -15.97
C GLU A 112 -2.24 6.91 -15.08
N ALA A 113 -1.91 5.67 -14.70
CA ALA A 113 -2.71 4.88 -13.77
C ALA A 113 -2.84 5.56 -12.40
N ALA A 114 -1.77 6.22 -11.91
CA ALA A 114 -1.84 7.02 -10.68
C ALA A 114 -2.80 8.21 -10.83
N ALA A 115 -2.77 8.93 -11.96
CA ALA A 115 -3.71 10.01 -12.22
C ALA A 115 -5.16 9.52 -12.27
N VAL A 116 -5.42 8.41 -12.97
CA VAL A 116 -6.76 7.78 -13.01
C VAL A 116 -7.22 7.38 -11.62
N ALA A 117 -6.33 6.82 -10.78
CA ALA A 117 -6.66 6.45 -9.41
C ALA A 117 -7.03 7.65 -8.54
N ILE A 118 -6.36 8.82 -8.72
CA ILE A 118 -6.72 10.06 -8.02
C ILE A 118 -8.14 10.50 -8.40
N PHE A 119 -8.47 10.57 -9.68
CA PHE A 119 -9.80 10.94 -10.14
C PHE A 119 -10.87 9.96 -9.67
N TYR A 120 -10.57 8.65 -9.73
CA TYR A 120 -11.45 7.62 -9.23
C TYR A 120 -11.68 7.77 -7.71
N GLY A 121 -10.61 7.94 -6.93
CA GLY A 121 -10.69 8.13 -5.48
C GLY A 121 -11.47 9.37 -5.08
N LEU A 122 -11.29 10.50 -5.79
CA LEU A 122 -12.07 11.71 -5.60
C LEU A 122 -13.55 11.49 -5.92
N PHE A 123 -13.85 10.81 -7.02
CA PHE A 123 -15.22 10.48 -7.41
C PHE A 123 -15.90 9.61 -6.34
N VAL A 124 -15.29 8.51 -5.95
CA VAL A 124 -15.82 7.59 -4.94
C VAL A 124 -15.95 8.26 -3.58
N GLY A 125 -14.94 9.02 -3.16
CA GLY A 125 -14.93 9.74 -1.88
C GLY A 125 -15.98 10.84 -1.80
N THR A 126 -16.29 11.50 -2.92
CA THR A 126 -17.28 12.58 -2.96
C THR A 126 -18.70 12.05 -3.11
N PHE A 127 -18.94 11.17 -4.08
CA PHE A 127 -20.30 10.78 -4.47
C PHE A 127 -20.79 9.53 -3.74
N ILE A 128 -19.91 8.56 -3.45
CA ILE A 128 -20.31 7.28 -2.86
C ILE A 128 -20.16 7.31 -1.35
N TYR A 129 -18.96 7.58 -0.86
CA TYR A 129 -18.70 7.61 0.59
C TYR A 129 -19.02 8.96 1.23
N LYS A 130 -19.24 10.02 0.43
CA LYS A 130 -19.55 11.38 0.89
C LYS A 130 -18.57 11.89 1.96
N THR A 131 -17.32 11.48 1.86
CA THR A 131 -16.25 11.84 2.81
C THR A 131 -15.83 13.29 2.63
N PHE A 132 -15.83 13.78 1.37
CA PHE A 132 -15.44 15.14 1.00
C PHE A 132 -16.64 16.10 1.01
N ASN A 133 -17.39 16.11 2.09
CA ASN A 133 -18.57 17.00 2.26
C ASN A 133 -18.19 18.46 2.55
N SER A 134 -16.91 18.78 2.77
CA SER A 134 -16.42 20.11 3.07
C SER A 134 -15.15 20.37 2.31
N TRP A 135 -14.98 21.61 1.84
CA TRP A 135 -13.78 22.09 1.19
C TRP A 135 -12.55 21.94 2.09
N ASP A 136 -12.73 22.14 3.41
CA ASP A 136 -11.65 21.97 4.38
C ASP A 136 -11.12 20.52 4.43
N LYS A 137 -11.99 19.51 4.32
CA LYS A 137 -11.57 18.10 4.29
C LYS A 137 -10.77 17.77 3.04
N LEU A 138 -11.17 18.29 1.90
CA LEU A 138 -10.45 18.11 0.65
C LEU A 138 -9.08 18.76 0.73
N LEU A 139 -9.00 20.01 1.21
CA LEU A 139 -7.74 20.71 1.40
C LEU A 139 -6.83 19.98 2.39
N HIS A 140 -7.38 19.47 3.49
CA HIS A 140 -6.62 18.68 4.46
C HIS A 140 -5.98 17.45 3.82
N VAL A 141 -6.73 16.67 3.03
CA VAL A 141 -6.20 15.50 2.31
C VAL A 141 -5.12 15.91 1.30
N LEU A 142 -5.32 17.02 0.57
CA LEU A 142 -4.32 17.53 -0.35
C LEU A 142 -3.02 17.94 0.38
N PHE A 143 -3.13 18.65 1.49
CA PHE A 143 -1.97 19.04 2.31
C PHE A 143 -1.21 17.83 2.86
N GLU A 144 -1.91 16.83 3.39
CA GLU A 144 -1.26 15.61 3.89
C GLU A 144 -0.63 14.80 2.74
N SER A 145 -1.24 14.78 1.56
CA SER A 145 -0.67 14.13 0.37
C SER A 145 0.62 14.84 -0.10
N VAL A 146 0.62 16.18 -0.15
CA VAL A 146 1.81 16.96 -0.52
C VAL A 146 2.93 16.75 0.49
N LYS A 147 2.61 16.77 1.78
CA LYS A 147 3.58 16.54 2.86
C LYS A 147 4.20 15.14 2.79
N ALA A 148 3.37 14.10 2.60
CA ALA A 148 3.85 12.73 2.43
C ALA A 148 4.76 12.60 1.19
N THR A 149 4.36 13.18 0.06
CA THR A 149 5.15 13.18 -1.17
C THR A 149 6.47 13.91 -0.98
N ALA A 150 6.48 15.07 -0.31
CA ALA A 150 7.70 15.84 -0.06
C ALA A 150 8.71 15.04 0.77
N VAL A 151 8.25 14.34 1.81
CA VAL A 151 9.12 13.48 2.64
C VAL A 151 9.70 12.34 1.81
N ILE A 152 8.88 11.64 1.03
CA ILE A 152 9.33 10.53 0.19
C ILE A 152 10.36 11.02 -0.83
N MET A 153 10.07 12.12 -1.54
CA MET A 153 10.98 12.66 -2.55
C MET A 153 12.29 13.15 -1.96
N PHE A 154 12.26 13.73 -0.76
CA PHE A 154 13.48 14.12 -0.05
C PHE A 154 14.35 12.90 0.29
N VAL A 155 13.76 11.83 0.81
CA VAL A 155 14.49 10.59 1.13
C VAL A 155 15.07 9.96 -0.14
N VAL A 156 14.31 9.91 -1.24
CA VAL A 156 14.76 9.40 -2.54
C VAL A 156 15.95 10.21 -3.07
N THR A 157 15.88 11.53 -2.97
CA THR A 157 16.98 12.42 -3.39
C THR A 157 18.26 12.18 -2.57
N CYS A 158 18.11 12.06 -1.25
CA CYS A 158 19.26 11.75 -0.38
C CYS A 158 19.84 10.37 -0.68
N ALA A 159 19.00 9.36 -0.91
CA ALA A 159 19.45 8.02 -1.28
C ALA A 159 20.16 8.00 -2.64
N GLY A 160 19.64 8.73 -3.62
CA GLY A 160 20.29 8.89 -4.93
C GLY A 160 21.67 9.55 -4.84
N LEU A 161 21.77 10.62 -4.04
CA LEU A 161 23.05 11.30 -3.79
C LEU A 161 24.04 10.35 -3.11
N PHE A 162 23.59 9.59 -2.10
CA PHE A 162 24.43 8.60 -1.42
C PHE A 162 24.92 7.51 -2.40
N ALA A 163 24.04 6.98 -3.24
CA ALA A 163 24.39 5.98 -4.24
C ALA A 163 25.42 6.51 -5.24
N TRP A 164 25.24 7.76 -5.70
CA TRP A 164 26.19 8.42 -6.60
C TRP A 164 27.58 8.61 -5.95
N VAL A 165 27.64 9.09 -4.71
CA VAL A 165 28.89 9.23 -3.96
C VAL A 165 29.55 7.86 -3.75
N ALA A 166 28.80 6.84 -3.35
CA ALA A 166 29.31 5.49 -3.12
C ALA A 166 29.92 4.90 -4.39
N SER A 167 29.30 5.12 -5.56
CA SER A 167 29.83 4.65 -6.83
C SER A 167 31.12 5.41 -7.25
N THR A 168 31.14 6.74 -7.06
CA THR A 168 32.32 7.56 -7.43
C THR A 168 33.52 7.29 -6.55
N VAL A 169 33.32 6.90 -5.28
CA VAL A 169 34.42 6.54 -4.34
C VAL A 169 34.82 5.07 -4.49
N GLY A 170 34.15 4.29 -5.37
CA GLY A 170 34.49 2.88 -5.62
C GLY A 170 34.11 1.94 -4.46
N LEU A 171 33.14 2.33 -3.61
CA LEU A 171 32.68 1.49 -2.50
C LEU A 171 31.92 0.24 -2.97
N VAL A 172 31.41 0.26 -4.18
CA VAL A 172 30.58 -0.82 -4.76
C VAL A 172 31.43 -1.82 -5.53
N GLU A 173 32.68 -1.46 -5.92
CA GLU A 173 33.56 -2.31 -6.70
C GLU A 173 34.54 -3.13 -5.84
N ARG A 174 34.38 -3.12 -4.53
CA ARG A 174 35.15 -3.95 -3.57
C ARG A 174 34.27 -5.06 -3.02
#